data_c1a70c0ceb48446a4984b1da578240d1
#
_entry.id   c1a70c0ceb48446a4984b1da578240d1
#
_cell.length_a   1.000
_cell.length_b   1.000
_cell.length_c   1.000
_cell.angle_alpha   90.00
_cell.angle_beta   90.00
_cell.angle_gamma   90.00
#
_symmetry.space_group_name_H-M   'P 1'
#
loop_
_entity.id
_entity.type
_entity.pdbx_description
1 polymer ?
#
loop_
_entity_poly.entity_id
_entity_poly.type
_entity_poly.pdbx_seq_one_letter_code
_entity_poly.pdbx_strand_id
1 'polypeptide(L)'
;MSSEAEIRKRKIYRVTFVGFVVNLVLSVLKLAAGIVGRSGAMVADAVHSFSDLATDVVVIAFARISAKPRDDGHDYGHGKYETLATIIISLALGIVGAGILAGSIRDIRIVVDGGLLPRPGLVALVAAGVSIVVKEILYRYTVREGRAVDSPSVVANAWHHRSDALSSLGTLVGIACAYFLGQKWRIADPIAALVVAVFIFKVAFDLVRTGLNELLERSLPADVEEEILRIVTADPEVCQPHNLRTR
;
A
#
# COMPACT_ATOMS: atom_id res chain seq x y z
N MET A 1 -30.06 -1.01 22.33
CA MET A 1 -29.47 -0.57 21.04
C MET A 1 -28.10 0.14 21.21
N SER A 2 -27.85 0.98 22.20
CA SER A 2 -26.53 1.65 22.40
C SER A 2 -25.39 0.68 22.77
N SER A 3 -25.64 -0.33 23.56
CA SER A 3 -24.64 -1.30 24.03
C SER A 3 -24.06 -2.18 22.91
N GLU A 4 -24.88 -2.67 21.99
CA GLU A 4 -24.45 -3.53 20.87
C GLU A 4 -23.60 -2.76 19.84
N ALA A 5 -23.99 -1.53 19.52
CA ALA A 5 -23.22 -0.67 18.61
C ALA A 5 -21.83 -0.33 19.18
N GLU A 6 -21.75 -0.14 20.49
CA GLU A 6 -20.50 0.16 21.18
C GLU A 6 -19.58 -1.07 21.24
N ILE A 7 -20.13 -2.25 21.49
CA ILE A 7 -19.41 -3.54 21.45
C ILE A 7 -18.88 -3.79 20.04
N ARG A 8 -19.71 -3.58 19.00
CA ARG A 8 -19.32 -3.69 17.58
C ARG A 8 -18.16 -2.76 17.25
N LYS A 9 -18.28 -1.48 17.60
CA LYS A 9 -17.23 -0.47 17.39
C LYS A 9 -15.91 -0.88 18.06
N ARG A 10 -15.95 -1.30 19.32
CA ARG A 10 -14.79 -1.74 20.09
C ARG A 10 -14.09 -2.95 19.46
N LYS A 11 -14.87 -3.91 18.94
CA LYS A 11 -14.31 -5.07 18.22
C LYS A 11 -13.62 -4.66 16.92
N ILE A 12 -14.23 -3.80 16.11
CA ILE A 12 -13.63 -3.28 14.89
C ILE A 12 -12.29 -2.61 15.18
N TYR A 13 -12.25 -1.68 16.15
CA TYR A 13 -11.01 -1.02 16.54
C TYR A 13 -9.93 -1.99 17.00
N ARG A 14 -10.30 -2.99 17.81
CA ARG A 14 -9.36 -4.00 18.30
C ARG A 14 -8.75 -4.80 17.14
N VAL A 15 -9.55 -5.27 16.20
CA VAL A 15 -9.09 -6.06 15.05
C VAL A 15 -8.18 -5.24 14.16
N THR A 16 -8.57 -4.01 13.83
CA THR A 16 -7.76 -3.09 13.04
C THR A 16 -6.43 -2.76 13.72
N PHE A 17 -6.45 -2.49 15.03
CA PHE A 17 -5.24 -2.21 15.80
C PHE A 17 -4.28 -3.41 15.86
N VAL A 18 -4.81 -4.61 16.07
CA VAL A 18 -4.00 -5.85 16.01
C VAL A 18 -3.36 -6.02 14.63
N GLY A 19 -4.13 -5.82 13.56
CA GLY A 19 -3.61 -5.85 12.19
C GLY A 19 -2.48 -4.86 11.97
N PHE A 20 -2.66 -3.61 12.39
CA PHE A 20 -1.65 -2.57 12.29
C PHE A 20 -0.35 -2.93 13.03
N VAL A 21 -0.46 -3.36 14.29
CA VAL A 21 0.73 -3.73 15.10
C VAL A 21 1.46 -4.92 14.50
N VAL A 22 0.75 -5.96 14.06
CA VAL A 22 1.36 -7.12 13.42
C VAL A 22 2.08 -6.73 12.13
N ASN A 23 1.46 -5.91 11.27
CA ASN A 23 2.07 -5.43 10.04
C ASN A 23 3.32 -4.57 10.32
N LEU A 24 3.27 -3.69 11.32
CA LEU A 24 4.42 -2.87 11.72
C LEU A 24 5.59 -3.74 12.18
N VAL A 25 5.33 -4.71 13.06
CA VAL A 25 6.37 -5.64 13.56
C VAL A 25 6.94 -6.45 12.40
N LEU A 26 6.10 -6.98 11.51
CA LEU A 26 6.56 -7.73 10.35
C LEU A 26 7.40 -6.87 9.40
N SER A 27 7.01 -5.61 9.14
CA SER A 27 7.76 -4.71 8.26
C SER A 27 9.16 -4.40 8.83
N VAL A 28 9.26 -4.17 10.13
CA VAL A 28 10.55 -3.97 10.81
C VAL A 28 11.41 -5.23 10.76
N LEU A 29 10.83 -6.40 11.04
CA LEU A 29 11.55 -7.68 10.98
C LEU A 29 12.02 -8.00 9.57
N LYS A 30 11.20 -7.78 8.54
CA LYS A 30 11.58 -7.94 7.13
C LYS A 30 12.75 -7.03 6.76
N LEU A 31 12.70 -5.76 7.16
CA LEU A 31 13.78 -4.80 6.86
C LEU A 31 15.09 -5.23 7.53
N ALA A 32 15.04 -5.57 8.81
CA ALA A 32 16.21 -6.06 9.53
C ALA A 32 16.77 -7.35 8.91
N ALA A 33 15.90 -8.32 8.59
CA ALA A 33 16.28 -9.56 7.95
C ALA A 33 16.84 -9.36 6.53
N GLY A 34 16.30 -8.40 5.78
CA GLY A 34 16.79 -8.03 4.45
C GLY A 34 18.20 -7.44 4.49
N ILE A 35 18.45 -6.52 5.42
CA ILE A 35 19.77 -5.90 5.61
C ILE A 35 20.80 -6.93 6.10
N VAL A 36 20.49 -7.64 7.19
CA VAL A 36 21.41 -8.64 7.78
C VAL A 36 21.62 -9.82 6.82
N GLY A 37 20.54 -10.25 6.15
CA GLY A 37 20.55 -11.34 5.18
C GLY A 37 21.09 -10.93 3.80
N ARG A 38 21.43 -9.67 3.57
CA ARG A 38 21.93 -9.15 2.27
C ARG A 38 21.01 -9.56 1.10
N SER A 39 19.69 -9.44 1.29
CA SER A 39 18.69 -9.77 0.28
C SER A 39 17.99 -8.49 -0.19
N GLY A 40 18.19 -8.13 -1.45
CA GLY A 40 17.51 -7.01 -2.08
C GLY A 40 16.01 -7.23 -2.18
N ALA A 41 15.59 -8.46 -2.45
CA ALA A 41 14.18 -8.83 -2.52
C ALA A 41 13.46 -8.64 -1.17
N MET A 42 14.09 -9.02 -0.05
CA MET A 42 13.53 -8.85 1.28
C MET A 42 13.45 -7.36 1.67
N VAL A 43 14.46 -6.55 1.33
CA VAL A 43 14.43 -5.10 1.56
C VAL A 43 13.28 -4.47 0.76
N ALA A 44 13.12 -4.84 -0.51
CA ALA A 44 12.04 -4.35 -1.35
C ALA A 44 10.66 -4.72 -0.79
N ASP A 45 10.47 -5.96 -0.34
CA ASP A 45 9.23 -6.44 0.27
C ASP A 45 8.94 -5.75 1.62
N ALA A 46 9.98 -5.42 2.40
CA ALA A 46 9.84 -4.60 3.61
C ALA A 46 9.36 -3.17 3.28
N VAL A 47 9.97 -2.52 2.29
CA VAL A 47 9.60 -1.17 1.85
C VAL A 47 8.16 -1.14 1.34
N HIS A 48 7.74 -2.15 0.57
CA HIS A 48 6.35 -2.30 0.16
C HIS A 48 5.40 -2.37 1.36
N SER A 49 5.72 -3.21 2.36
CA SER A 49 4.91 -3.31 3.58
C SER A 49 4.90 -2.02 4.41
N PHE A 50 6.00 -1.24 4.42
CA PHE A 50 6.03 0.08 5.04
C PHE A 50 5.19 1.11 4.28
N SER A 51 5.10 1.01 2.95
CA SER A 51 4.26 1.92 2.17
C SER A 51 2.77 1.80 2.52
N ASP A 52 2.31 0.56 2.71
CA ASP A 52 0.93 0.29 3.10
C ASP A 52 0.65 0.88 4.49
N LEU A 53 1.55 0.65 5.45
CA LEU A 53 1.45 1.24 6.78
C LEU A 53 1.49 2.78 6.77
N ALA A 54 2.34 3.37 5.93
CA ALA A 54 2.45 4.82 5.82
C ALA A 54 1.13 5.43 5.30
N THR A 55 0.50 4.79 4.32
CA THR A 55 -0.81 5.20 3.81
C THR A 55 -1.87 5.13 4.91
N ASP A 56 -1.93 4.03 5.67
CA ASP A 56 -2.86 3.86 6.79
C ASP A 56 -2.67 4.95 7.85
N VAL A 57 -1.41 5.24 8.23
CA VAL A 57 -1.08 6.28 9.21
C VAL A 57 -1.51 7.66 8.73
N VAL A 58 -1.31 7.98 7.45
CA VAL A 58 -1.74 9.26 6.87
C VAL A 58 -3.24 9.40 6.95
N VAL A 59 -3.99 8.39 6.50
CA VAL A 59 -5.45 8.41 6.57
C VAL A 59 -5.92 8.64 8.01
N ILE A 60 -5.35 7.92 8.99
CA ILE A 60 -5.74 8.07 10.41
C ILE A 60 -5.33 9.43 10.99
N ALA A 61 -4.09 9.88 10.73
CA ALA A 61 -3.56 11.12 11.30
C ALA A 61 -4.25 12.36 10.71
N PHE A 62 -4.48 12.34 9.40
CA PHE A 62 -5.07 13.48 8.70
C PHE A 62 -6.59 13.46 8.67
N ALA A 63 -7.26 12.34 8.91
CA ALA A 63 -8.71 12.28 9.03
C ALA A 63 -9.29 13.27 10.05
N ARG A 64 -8.57 13.54 11.15
CA ARG A 64 -8.96 14.53 12.14
C ARG A 64 -8.76 15.97 11.66
N ILE A 65 -7.72 16.22 10.86
CA ILE A 65 -7.41 17.55 10.29
C ILE A 65 -8.36 17.83 9.15
N SER A 66 -8.53 16.88 8.25
CA SER A 66 -9.47 16.95 7.12
C SER A 66 -10.92 17.16 7.54
N ALA A 67 -11.32 16.59 8.68
CA ALA A 67 -12.68 16.75 9.22
C ALA A 67 -12.92 18.10 9.89
N LYS A 68 -11.92 19.00 10.00
CA LYS A 68 -12.14 20.34 10.51
C LYS A 68 -13.03 21.13 9.55
N PRO A 69 -14.06 21.82 10.07
CA PRO A 69 -14.91 22.67 9.25
C PRO A 69 -14.11 23.84 8.65
N ARG A 70 -14.73 24.55 7.73
CA ARG A 70 -14.22 25.80 7.19
C ARG A 70 -13.93 26.81 8.31
N ASP A 71 -12.87 27.57 8.12
CA ASP A 71 -12.49 28.70 8.96
C ASP A 71 -12.15 29.91 8.09
N ASP A 72 -11.77 31.04 8.68
CA ASP A 72 -11.47 32.29 7.97
C ASP A 72 -10.30 32.18 6.97
N GLY A 73 -9.46 31.15 7.10
CA GLY A 73 -8.34 30.88 6.21
C GLY A 73 -8.61 29.80 5.16
N HIS A 74 -9.67 29.00 5.34
CA HIS A 74 -9.99 27.84 4.51
C HIS A 74 -11.49 27.74 4.26
N ASP A 75 -12.00 28.52 3.30
CA ASP A 75 -13.43 28.59 2.95
C ASP A 75 -14.04 27.25 2.56
N TYR A 76 -13.24 26.34 1.98
CA TYR A 76 -13.65 25.00 1.56
C TYR A 76 -13.32 23.90 2.56
N GLY A 77 -12.83 24.28 3.78
CA GLY A 77 -12.39 23.33 4.81
C GLY A 77 -11.01 22.78 4.56
N HIS A 78 -10.65 21.72 5.31
CA HIS A 78 -9.29 21.19 5.41
C HIS A 78 -9.08 19.86 4.69
N GLY A 79 -10.03 19.40 3.86
CA GLY A 79 -9.98 18.06 3.21
C GLY A 79 -8.70 17.81 2.41
N LYS A 80 -8.17 18.82 1.72
CA LYS A 80 -6.98 18.69 0.88
C LYS A 80 -5.65 18.46 1.64
N TYR A 81 -5.62 18.60 2.96
CA TYR A 81 -4.44 18.27 3.76
C TYR A 81 -4.10 16.76 3.71
N GLU A 82 -5.12 15.89 3.67
CA GLU A 82 -4.92 14.45 3.52
C GLU A 82 -4.30 14.12 2.15
N THR A 83 -4.80 14.75 1.10
CA THR A 83 -4.28 14.57 -0.27
C THR A 83 -2.83 15.05 -0.37
N LEU A 84 -2.51 16.21 0.21
CA LEU A 84 -1.13 16.73 0.24
C LEU A 84 -0.18 15.78 0.98
N ALA A 85 -0.60 15.27 2.14
CA ALA A 85 0.20 14.31 2.90
C ALA A 85 0.41 13.00 2.14
N THR A 86 -0.62 12.49 1.46
CA THR A 86 -0.52 11.31 0.58
C THR A 86 0.50 11.54 -0.55
N ILE A 87 0.50 12.71 -1.19
CA ILE A 87 1.49 13.05 -2.23
C ILE A 87 2.91 13.04 -1.67
N ILE A 88 3.14 13.68 -0.51
CA ILE A 88 4.47 13.75 0.10
C ILE A 88 5.01 12.34 0.40
N ILE A 89 4.20 11.47 1.00
CA ILE A 89 4.61 10.09 1.30
C ILE A 89 4.85 9.30 0.02
N SER A 90 4.00 9.48 -0.98
CA SER A 90 4.13 8.77 -2.26
C SER A 90 5.39 9.20 -3.02
N LEU A 91 5.78 10.47 -2.95
CA LEU A 91 7.06 10.94 -3.51
C LEU A 91 8.25 10.32 -2.77
N ALA A 92 8.23 10.28 -1.43
CA ALA A 92 9.27 9.63 -0.64
C ALA A 92 9.39 8.14 -1.00
N LEU A 93 8.26 7.45 -1.13
CA LEU A 93 8.19 6.06 -1.56
C LEU A 93 8.77 5.86 -2.97
N GLY A 94 8.44 6.75 -3.91
CA GLY A 94 8.98 6.75 -5.27
C GLY A 94 10.52 6.88 -5.28
N ILE A 95 11.08 7.75 -4.43
CA ILE A 95 12.54 7.91 -4.29
C ILE A 95 13.17 6.61 -3.78
N VAL A 96 12.61 6.01 -2.73
CA VAL A 96 13.12 4.74 -2.17
C VAL A 96 12.99 3.61 -3.19
N GLY A 97 11.84 3.51 -3.86
CA GLY A 97 11.60 2.53 -4.94
C GLY A 97 12.60 2.67 -6.09
N ALA A 98 12.90 3.90 -6.52
CA ALA A 98 13.93 4.18 -7.53
C ALA A 98 15.33 3.74 -7.07
N GLY A 99 15.66 3.94 -5.80
CA GLY A 99 16.92 3.46 -5.21
C GLY A 99 17.05 1.94 -5.24
N ILE A 100 15.97 1.20 -4.88
CA ILE A 100 15.93 -0.27 -4.95
C ILE A 100 16.04 -0.72 -6.41
N LEU A 101 15.33 -0.08 -7.33
CA LEU A 101 15.37 -0.36 -8.76
C LEU A 101 16.80 -0.23 -9.32
N ALA A 102 17.45 0.90 -9.03
CA ALA A 102 18.84 1.15 -9.47
C ALA A 102 19.82 0.13 -8.87
N GLY A 103 19.66 -0.22 -7.59
CA GLY A 103 20.44 -1.26 -6.93
C GLY A 103 20.27 -2.62 -7.57
N SER A 104 19.03 -3.03 -7.83
CA SER A 104 18.71 -4.32 -8.47
C SER A 104 19.28 -4.41 -9.88
N ILE A 105 19.17 -3.33 -10.68
CA ILE A 105 19.74 -3.27 -12.03
C ILE A 105 21.27 -3.39 -11.96
N ARG A 106 21.91 -2.70 -11.03
CA ARG A 106 23.36 -2.80 -10.83
C ARG A 106 23.78 -4.23 -10.50
N ASP A 107 23.08 -4.90 -9.59
CA ASP A 107 23.40 -6.25 -9.14
C ASP A 107 23.18 -7.27 -10.28
N ILE A 108 22.12 -7.09 -11.09
CA ILE A 108 21.91 -7.89 -12.31
C ILE A 108 23.06 -7.70 -13.30
N ARG A 109 23.50 -6.46 -13.54
CA ARG A 109 24.63 -6.18 -14.44
C ARG A 109 25.92 -6.84 -13.97
N ILE A 110 26.23 -6.80 -12.66
CA ILE A 110 27.39 -7.48 -12.10
C ILE A 110 27.39 -8.98 -12.50
N VAL A 111 26.24 -9.65 -12.45
CA VAL A 111 26.15 -11.06 -12.83
C VAL A 111 26.29 -11.27 -14.33
N VAL A 112 25.69 -10.41 -15.15
CA VAL A 112 25.77 -10.46 -16.61
C VAL A 112 27.22 -10.27 -17.07
N ASP A 113 27.97 -9.38 -16.42
CA ASP A 113 29.38 -9.10 -16.68
C ASP A 113 30.32 -10.19 -16.10
N GLY A 114 29.77 -11.32 -15.60
CA GLY A 114 30.53 -12.44 -15.06
C GLY A 114 30.96 -12.29 -13.60
N GLY A 115 30.52 -11.25 -12.91
CA GLY A 115 30.75 -11.02 -11.49
C GLY A 115 29.89 -11.94 -10.62
N LEU A 116 30.18 -11.91 -9.32
CA LEU A 116 29.56 -12.79 -8.33
C LEU A 116 28.82 -11.96 -7.29
N LEU A 117 27.55 -12.31 -7.06
CA LEU A 117 26.78 -11.78 -5.94
C LEU A 117 26.99 -12.61 -4.66
N PRO A 118 26.92 -11.98 -3.48
CA PRO A 118 26.87 -12.71 -2.22
C PRO A 118 25.60 -13.58 -2.18
N ARG A 119 25.70 -14.71 -1.46
CA ARG A 119 24.53 -15.56 -1.19
C ARG A 119 23.62 -14.84 -0.19
N PRO A 120 22.30 -14.74 -0.44
CA PRO A 120 21.38 -14.26 0.58
C PRO A 120 21.47 -15.07 1.87
N GLY A 121 21.34 -14.44 3.02
CA GLY A 121 21.40 -15.14 4.30
C GLY A 121 20.13 -15.96 4.57
N LEU A 122 20.26 -17.05 5.30
CA LEU A 122 19.12 -17.86 5.75
C LEU A 122 18.08 -17.04 6.52
N VAL A 123 18.53 -15.99 7.20
CA VAL A 123 17.66 -15.08 7.97
C VAL A 123 16.61 -14.43 7.06
N ALA A 124 16.98 -13.99 5.85
CA ALA A 124 16.05 -13.41 4.90
C ALA A 124 15.01 -14.45 4.42
N LEU A 125 15.46 -15.68 4.14
CA LEU A 125 14.57 -16.76 3.71
C LEU A 125 13.55 -17.13 4.81
N VAL A 126 14.02 -17.30 6.06
CA VAL A 126 13.16 -17.62 7.20
C VAL A 126 12.17 -16.48 7.46
N ALA A 127 12.64 -15.24 7.42
CA ALA A 127 11.77 -14.07 7.62
C ALA A 127 10.68 -13.98 6.54
N ALA A 128 10.99 -14.30 5.27
CA ALA A 128 10.00 -14.36 4.20
C ALA A 128 8.92 -15.42 4.50
N GLY A 129 9.32 -16.62 4.85
CA GLY A 129 8.40 -17.69 5.18
C GLY A 129 7.52 -17.36 6.39
N VAL A 130 8.13 -16.88 7.48
CA VAL A 130 7.41 -16.45 8.70
C VAL A 130 6.42 -15.34 8.39
N SER A 131 6.81 -14.33 7.59
CA SER A 131 5.94 -13.24 7.19
C SER A 131 4.68 -13.72 6.47
N ILE A 132 4.80 -14.65 5.53
CA ILE A 132 3.67 -15.22 4.78
C ILE A 132 2.73 -15.97 5.74
N VAL A 133 3.28 -16.81 6.62
CA VAL A 133 2.49 -17.58 7.60
C VAL A 133 1.74 -16.64 8.54
N VAL A 134 2.41 -15.62 9.08
CA VAL A 134 1.79 -14.66 10.00
C VAL A 134 0.70 -13.83 9.29
N LYS A 135 0.93 -13.40 8.03
CA LYS A 135 -0.09 -12.70 7.25
C LYS A 135 -1.30 -13.59 6.93
N GLU A 136 -1.12 -14.88 6.66
CA GLU A 136 -2.23 -15.81 6.46
C GLU A 136 -3.04 -16.03 7.76
N ILE A 137 -2.36 -16.11 8.92
CA ILE A 137 -3.03 -16.19 10.22
C ILE A 137 -3.81 -14.90 10.49
N LEU A 138 -3.21 -13.74 10.22
CA LEU A 138 -3.85 -12.43 10.37
C LEU A 138 -5.09 -12.33 9.46
N TYR A 139 -4.99 -12.76 8.20
CA TYR A 139 -6.12 -12.83 7.28
C TYR A 139 -7.29 -13.62 7.88
N ARG A 140 -7.02 -14.86 8.35
CA ARG A 140 -8.05 -15.72 8.93
C ARG A 140 -8.70 -15.13 10.18
N TYR A 141 -7.89 -14.53 11.05
CA TYR A 141 -8.36 -13.82 12.23
C TYR A 141 -9.26 -12.65 11.84
N THR A 142 -8.80 -11.79 10.94
CA THR A 142 -9.52 -10.57 10.53
C THR A 142 -10.82 -10.89 9.78
N VAL A 143 -10.83 -11.89 8.88
CA VAL A 143 -12.06 -12.34 8.20
C VAL A 143 -13.09 -12.86 9.20
N ARG A 144 -12.65 -13.69 10.15
CA ARG A 144 -13.55 -14.26 11.16
C ARG A 144 -14.21 -13.19 12.00
N GLU A 145 -13.42 -12.26 12.53
CA GLU A 145 -13.94 -11.17 13.37
C GLU A 145 -14.76 -10.16 12.55
N GLY A 146 -14.34 -9.85 11.32
CA GLY A 146 -15.07 -8.96 10.42
C GLY A 146 -16.46 -9.48 10.06
N ARG A 147 -16.58 -10.79 9.79
CA ARG A 147 -17.89 -11.45 9.58
C ARG A 147 -18.73 -11.49 10.85
N ALA A 148 -18.12 -11.73 12.00
CA ALA A 148 -18.83 -11.76 13.29
C ALA A 148 -19.44 -10.41 13.70
N VAL A 149 -18.90 -9.29 13.20
CA VAL A 149 -19.43 -7.94 13.44
C VAL A 149 -20.15 -7.34 12.22
N ASP A 150 -20.35 -8.13 11.17
CA ASP A 150 -20.98 -7.72 9.91
C ASP A 150 -20.36 -6.42 9.37
N SER A 151 -19.02 -6.41 9.22
CA SER A 151 -18.27 -5.25 8.73
C SER A 151 -17.57 -5.57 7.41
N PRO A 152 -18.13 -5.16 6.26
CA PRO A 152 -17.51 -5.36 4.94
C PRO A 152 -16.12 -4.74 4.83
N SER A 153 -15.87 -3.60 5.47
CA SER A 153 -14.57 -2.92 5.46
C SER A 153 -13.48 -3.74 6.16
N VAL A 154 -13.79 -4.36 7.30
CA VAL A 154 -12.85 -5.26 8.00
C VAL A 154 -12.56 -6.51 7.17
N VAL A 155 -13.57 -7.06 6.49
CA VAL A 155 -13.39 -8.20 5.60
C VAL A 155 -12.55 -7.82 4.38
N ALA A 156 -12.77 -6.64 3.79
CA ALA A 156 -11.94 -6.14 2.68
C ALA A 156 -10.47 -5.96 3.10
N ASN A 157 -10.23 -5.38 4.29
CA ASN A 157 -8.88 -5.25 4.85
C ASN A 157 -8.20 -6.62 5.07
N ALA A 158 -8.96 -7.64 5.47
CA ALA A 158 -8.42 -9.00 5.56
C ALA A 158 -7.94 -9.52 4.20
N TRP A 159 -8.71 -9.33 3.13
CA TRP A 159 -8.30 -9.70 1.78
C TRP A 159 -7.05 -8.95 1.31
N HIS A 160 -6.89 -7.69 1.72
CA HIS A 160 -5.65 -6.93 1.48
C HIS A 160 -4.44 -7.64 2.12
N HIS A 161 -4.51 -8.04 3.39
CA HIS A 161 -3.43 -8.80 4.03
C HIS A 161 -3.09 -10.09 3.29
N ARG A 162 -4.08 -10.78 2.72
CA ARG A 162 -3.85 -11.98 1.93
C ARG A 162 -3.19 -11.68 0.58
N SER A 163 -3.57 -10.62 -0.10
CA SER A 163 -2.91 -10.16 -1.31
C SER A 163 -1.42 -9.85 -1.08
N ASP A 164 -1.10 -9.21 0.04
CA ASP A 164 0.29 -8.94 0.43
C ASP A 164 1.07 -10.23 0.73
N ALA A 165 0.42 -11.22 1.36
CA ALA A 165 1.05 -12.53 1.56
C ALA A 165 1.38 -13.21 0.23
N LEU A 166 0.48 -13.11 -0.76
CA LEU A 166 0.71 -13.65 -2.10
C LEU A 166 1.82 -12.91 -2.86
N SER A 167 1.91 -11.58 -2.73
CA SER A 167 3.01 -10.81 -3.34
C SER A 167 4.36 -11.17 -2.72
N SER A 168 4.42 -11.41 -1.40
CA SER A 168 5.62 -11.87 -0.70
C SER A 168 6.08 -13.28 -1.11
N LEU A 169 5.22 -14.10 -1.77
CA LEU A 169 5.63 -15.39 -2.34
C LEU A 169 6.69 -15.23 -3.43
N GLY A 170 6.57 -14.21 -4.28
CA GLY A 170 7.57 -13.90 -5.29
C GLY A 170 8.94 -13.62 -4.67
N THR A 171 8.96 -12.84 -3.60
CA THR A 171 10.16 -12.55 -2.80
C THR A 171 10.75 -13.84 -2.20
N LEU A 172 9.91 -14.68 -1.57
CA LEU A 172 10.33 -15.95 -1.01
C LEU A 172 10.97 -16.87 -2.07
N VAL A 173 10.34 -17.00 -3.24
CA VAL A 173 10.86 -17.81 -4.36
C VAL A 173 12.19 -17.27 -4.85
N GLY A 174 12.31 -15.94 -5.06
CA GLY A 174 13.56 -15.31 -5.47
C GLY A 174 14.71 -15.58 -4.51
N ILE A 175 14.48 -15.41 -3.20
CA ILE A 175 15.47 -15.70 -2.15
C ILE A 175 15.79 -17.19 -2.09
N ALA A 176 14.79 -18.07 -2.16
CA ALA A 176 14.99 -19.52 -2.13
C ALA A 176 15.83 -20.02 -3.31
N CYS A 177 15.54 -19.56 -4.53
CA CYS A 177 16.34 -19.87 -5.71
C CYS A 177 17.79 -19.40 -5.54
N ALA A 178 17.99 -18.16 -5.09
CA ALA A 178 19.32 -17.60 -4.85
C ALA A 178 20.08 -18.34 -3.73
N TYR A 179 19.35 -18.88 -2.75
CA TYR A 179 19.94 -19.60 -1.62
C TYR A 179 20.30 -21.05 -1.94
N PHE A 180 19.39 -21.82 -2.59
CA PHE A 180 19.52 -23.28 -2.74
C PHE A 180 20.11 -23.72 -4.07
N LEU A 181 19.89 -23.00 -5.18
CA LEU A 181 20.24 -23.46 -6.52
C LEU A 181 21.67 -23.11 -6.96
N GLY A 182 22.46 -22.51 -6.05
CA GLY A 182 23.86 -22.22 -6.30
C GLY A 182 24.14 -20.89 -6.95
N GLN A 183 25.40 -20.70 -7.39
CA GLN A 183 25.97 -19.41 -7.74
C GLN A 183 25.27 -18.72 -8.93
N LYS A 184 24.90 -19.48 -9.94
CA LYS A 184 24.20 -18.95 -11.14
C LYS A 184 22.80 -18.40 -10.83
N TRP A 185 22.16 -18.91 -9.78
CA TRP A 185 20.82 -18.53 -9.37
C TRP A 185 20.75 -17.37 -8.39
N ARG A 186 21.91 -16.84 -7.97
CA ARG A 186 21.95 -15.66 -7.07
C ARG A 186 21.33 -14.41 -7.70
N ILE A 187 21.21 -14.38 -9.03
CA ILE A 187 20.49 -13.34 -9.77
C ILE A 187 18.98 -13.33 -9.47
N ALA A 188 18.42 -14.41 -8.94
CA ALA A 188 16.99 -14.49 -8.66
C ALA A 188 16.55 -13.51 -7.56
N ASP A 189 17.40 -13.23 -6.56
CA ASP A 189 17.12 -12.21 -5.54
C ASP A 189 17.01 -10.80 -6.12
N PRO A 190 18.00 -10.25 -6.86
CA PRO A 190 17.84 -8.93 -7.46
C PRO A 190 16.75 -8.87 -8.53
N ILE A 191 16.42 -9.98 -9.22
CA ILE A 191 15.25 -10.00 -10.13
C ILE A 191 13.96 -9.87 -9.33
N ALA A 192 13.80 -10.59 -8.22
CA ALA A 192 12.65 -10.44 -7.35
C ALA A 192 12.56 -9.02 -6.76
N ALA A 193 13.70 -8.45 -6.33
CA ALA A 193 13.78 -7.06 -5.88
C ALA A 193 13.35 -6.06 -6.96
N LEU A 194 13.77 -6.28 -8.20
CA LEU A 194 13.41 -5.46 -9.37
C LEU A 194 11.90 -5.46 -9.59
N VAL A 195 11.27 -6.64 -9.58
CA VAL A 195 9.82 -6.79 -9.76
C VAL A 195 9.08 -6.02 -8.67
N VAL A 196 9.45 -6.22 -7.42
CA VAL A 196 8.81 -5.50 -6.29
C VAL A 196 9.03 -3.99 -6.41
N ALA A 197 10.24 -3.53 -6.76
CA ALA A 197 10.54 -2.11 -6.94
C ALA A 197 9.69 -1.46 -8.04
N VAL A 198 9.43 -2.16 -9.15
CA VAL A 198 8.53 -1.68 -10.22
C VAL A 198 7.10 -1.51 -9.68
N PHE A 199 6.60 -2.45 -8.87
CA PHE A 199 5.29 -2.31 -8.24
C PHE A 199 5.23 -1.12 -7.27
N ILE A 200 6.25 -0.96 -6.43
CA ILE A 200 6.36 0.20 -5.51
C ILE A 200 6.31 1.51 -6.31
N PHE A 201 7.11 1.59 -7.37
CA PHE A 201 7.15 2.79 -8.21
C PHE A 201 5.82 3.09 -8.89
N LYS A 202 5.14 2.04 -9.40
CA LYS A 202 3.80 2.16 -9.98
C LYS A 202 2.80 2.71 -8.96
N VAL A 203 2.75 2.12 -7.77
CA VAL A 203 1.84 2.57 -6.69
C VAL A 203 2.12 4.02 -6.31
N ALA A 204 3.40 4.38 -6.11
CA ALA A 204 3.81 5.74 -5.82
C ALA A 204 3.36 6.72 -6.90
N PHE A 205 3.55 6.36 -8.18
CA PHE A 205 3.14 7.18 -9.31
C PHE A 205 1.61 7.36 -9.38
N ASP A 206 0.86 6.28 -9.20
CA ASP A 206 -0.61 6.32 -9.24
C ASP A 206 -1.17 7.20 -8.11
N LEU A 207 -0.61 7.10 -6.90
CA LEU A 207 -1.01 7.94 -5.76
C LEU A 207 -0.67 9.41 -5.97
N VAL A 208 0.54 9.73 -6.46
CA VAL A 208 0.91 11.11 -6.80
C VAL A 208 0.00 11.66 -7.88
N ARG A 209 -0.26 10.90 -8.94
CA ARG A 209 -1.15 11.33 -10.03
C ARG A 209 -2.57 11.60 -9.55
N THR A 210 -3.11 10.71 -8.72
CA THR A 210 -4.46 10.87 -8.15
C THR A 210 -4.50 12.09 -7.24
N GLY A 211 -3.55 12.25 -6.34
CA GLY A 211 -3.49 13.39 -5.44
C GLY A 211 -3.29 14.73 -6.18
N LEU A 212 -2.43 14.77 -7.22
CA LEU A 212 -2.29 15.96 -8.05
C LEU A 212 -3.58 16.31 -8.79
N ASN A 213 -4.28 15.33 -9.35
CA ASN A 213 -5.56 15.56 -10.01
C ASN A 213 -6.58 16.17 -9.05
N GLU A 214 -6.62 15.70 -7.81
CA GLU A 214 -7.52 16.22 -6.77
C GLU A 214 -7.12 17.63 -6.32
N LEU A 215 -5.83 17.92 -6.14
CA LEU A 215 -5.35 19.26 -5.78
C LEU A 215 -5.56 20.27 -6.92
N LEU A 216 -5.44 19.83 -8.18
CA LEU A 216 -5.65 20.64 -9.38
C LEU A 216 -7.11 20.72 -9.81
N GLU A 217 -8.03 20.19 -8.98
CA GLU A 217 -9.47 20.25 -9.22
C GLU A 217 -9.87 19.68 -10.60
N ARG A 218 -9.30 18.51 -10.95
CA ARG A 218 -9.64 17.84 -12.19
C ARG A 218 -11.13 17.52 -12.21
N SER A 219 -11.79 17.80 -13.35
CA SER A 219 -13.20 17.44 -13.58
C SER A 219 -13.44 15.93 -13.46
N LEU A 220 -14.69 15.59 -13.15
CA LEU A 220 -15.15 14.22 -13.12
C LEU A 220 -15.01 13.54 -14.50
N PRO A 221 -15.02 12.21 -14.58
CA PRO A 221 -15.07 11.48 -15.84
C PRO A 221 -16.32 11.86 -16.65
N ALA A 222 -16.21 11.84 -17.97
CA ALA A 222 -17.25 12.30 -18.88
C ALA A 222 -18.58 11.52 -18.72
N ASP A 223 -18.52 10.24 -18.43
CA ASP A 223 -19.67 9.37 -18.14
C ASP A 223 -20.45 9.83 -16.90
N VAL A 224 -19.75 10.30 -15.86
CA VAL A 224 -20.36 10.83 -14.66
C VAL A 224 -20.97 12.23 -14.93
N GLU A 225 -20.29 13.06 -15.70
CA GLU A 225 -20.81 14.39 -16.09
C GLU A 225 -22.07 14.28 -16.96
N GLU A 226 -22.10 13.32 -17.90
CA GLU A 226 -23.28 13.01 -18.70
C GLU A 226 -24.46 12.53 -17.82
N GLU A 227 -24.18 11.67 -16.84
CA GLU A 227 -25.22 11.21 -15.90
C GLU A 227 -25.77 12.35 -15.04
N ILE A 228 -24.91 13.26 -14.56
CA ILE A 228 -25.33 14.46 -13.83
C ILE A 228 -26.24 15.32 -14.72
N LEU A 229 -25.84 15.58 -15.97
CA LEU A 229 -26.63 16.33 -16.93
C LEU A 229 -27.97 15.65 -17.21
N ARG A 230 -27.98 14.33 -17.35
CA ARG A 230 -29.21 13.55 -17.56
C ARG A 230 -30.19 13.69 -16.40
N ILE A 231 -29.69 13.63 -15.16
CA ILE A 231 -30.52 13.79 -13.95
C ILE A 231 -31.06 15.24 -13.87
N VAL A 232 -30.21 16.23 -14.10
CA VAL A 232 -30.60 17.65 -14.04
C VAL A 232 -31.61 17.99 -15.11
N THR A 233 -31.47 17.49 -16.35
CA THR A 233 -32.40 17.72 -17.45
C THR A 233 -33.71 16.96 -17.32
N ALA A 234 -33.80 15.97 -16.45
CA ALA A 234 -35.04 15.25 -16.17
C ALA A 234 -36.04 16.07 -15.35
N ASP A 235 -35.59 17.12 -14.69
CA ASP A 235 -36.45 18.04 -13.94
C ASP A 235 -37.10 19.07 -14.91
N PRO A 236 -38.44 19.08 -15.03
CA PRO A 236 -39.14 19.97 -15.95
C PRO A 236 -38.99 21.47 -15.63
N GLU A 237 -38.56 21.83 -14.42
CA GLU A 237 -38.29 23.21 -14.02
C GLU A 237 -36.90 23.69 -14.48
N VAL A 238 -36.03 22.81 -14.89
CA VAL A 238 -34.66 23.14 -15.34
C VAL A 238 -34.64 23.34 -16.86
N CYS A 239 -34.35 24.58 -17.30
CA CYS A 239 -34.24 24.91 -18.71
C CYS A 239 -32.79 25.11 -19.11
N GLN A 240 -32.33 24.36 -20.14
CA GLN A 240 -31.04 24.52 -20.81
C GLN A 240 -29.81 24.58 -19.85
N PRO A 241 -29.54 23.56 -19.04
CA PRO A 241 -28.34 23.55 -18.22
C PRO A 241 -27.07 23.61 -19.10
N HIS A 242 -26.17 24.52 -18.78
CA HIS A 242 -24.94 24.74 -19.53
C HIS A 242 -23.76 25.03 -18.61
N ASN A 243 -22.54 24.90 -19.11
CA ASN A 243 -21.29 25.16 -18.37
C ASN A 243 -21.18 24.35 -17.07
N LEU A 244 -21.55 23.08 -17.09
CA LEU A 244 -21.30 22.19 -15.98
C LEU A 244 -19.80 22.23 -15.63
N ARG A 245 -19.47 22.46 -14.37
CA ARG A 245 -18.11 22.40 -13.83
C ARG A 245 -18.13 21.47 -12.65
N THR A 246 -17.28 20.45 -12.70
CA THR A 246 -17.11 19.45 -11.66
C THR A 246 -15.69 19.47 -11.10
N ARG A 247 -15.50 18.95 -9.91
CA ARG A 247 -14.19 18.85 -9.27
C ARG A 247 -14.14 17.70 -8.26
#